data_bd3112e582865273f5bb20968072518e
#
_entry.id   bd3112e582865273f5bb20968072518e
#
_cell.length_a   1.000
_cell.length_b   1.000
_cell.length_c   1.000
_cell.angle_alpha   90.00
_cell.angle_beta   90.00
_cell.angle_gamma   90.00
#
_symmetry.space_group_name_H-M   'P 1'
#
loop_
_entity.id
_entity.type
_entity.pdbx_description
1 polymer ?
#
loop_
_entity_poly.entity_id
_entity_poly.type
_entity_poly.pdbx_seq_one_letter_code
_entity_poly.pdbx_strand_id
1 'polypeptide(L)'
;LIGYHSEFMTDTRGTGVINRLFHGYDVYKGSIRQRRHGTLISMAEGKAVAYALWNLEGRGPLFVEPGDKIYIGMIIGEHAKGQDLEVNPLKAKQLTNIRASGKDDAVDLTPPISMNLDKSLAYIGNDELVEVTPTSIRLRKRFLDPHERKRRAKNTDIANIKGGSPVVFDLFTTSSIFLPSL
;
A
#
# COMPACT_ATOMS: atom_id res chain seq x y z
N LEU A 1 -16.82 -0.41 -11.21
CA LEU A 1 -15.83 -0.27 -12.30
C LEU A 1 -14.76 0.82 -12.02
N ILE A 2 -14.74 1.39 -10.80
CA ILE A 2 -13.70 2.34 -10.39
C ILE A 2 -12.40 1.55 -10.23
N GLY A 3 -11.31 2.04 -10.86
CA GLY A 3 -10.00 1.38 -10.84
C GLY A 3 -9.80 0.19 -11.81
N TYR A 4 -10.86 -0.35 -12.36
CA TYR A 4 -10.78 -1.52 -13.27
C TYR A 4 -10.29 -1.18 -14.69
N HIS A 5 -10.28 0.09 -15.08
CA HIS A 5 -9.93 0.49 -16.45
C HIS A 5 -8.51 0.09 -16.84
N SER A 6 -7.54 0.35 -15.98
CA SER A 6 -6.12 0.02 -16.25
C SER A 6 -5.87 -1.48 -16.31
N GLU A 7 -6.53 -2.26 -15.44
CA GLU A 7 -6.46 -3.72 -15.44
C GLU A 7 -7.06 -4.27 -16.74
N PHE A 8 -8.25 -3.81 -17.12
CA PHE A 8 -8.89 -4.18 -18.37
C PHE A 8 -8.05 -3.88 -19.60
N MET A 9 -7.42 -2.70 -19.68
CA MET A 9 -6.53 -2.33 -20.78
C MET A 9 -5.28 -3.21 -20.83
N THR A 10 -4.76 -3.63 -19.69
CA THR A 10 -3.63 -4.55 -19.59
C THR A 10 -4.03 -5.95 -20.06
N ASP A 11 -5.14 -6.48 -19.58
CA ASP A 11 -5.65 -7.83 -19.90
C ASP A 11 -6.00 -7.96 -21.37
N THR A 12 -6.56 -6.91 -21.94
CA THR A 12 -6.92 -6.87 -23.37
C THR A 12 -5.79 -6.39 -24.26
N ARG A 13 -4.59 -6.18 -23.75
CA ARG A 13 -3.43 -5.64 -24.49
C ARG A 13 -3.75 -4.33 -25.22
N GLY A 14 -4.58 -3.48 -24.62
CA GLY A 14 -4.99 -2.20 -25.21
C GLY A 14 -6.08 -2.29 -26.29
N THR A 15 -6.57 -3.48 -26.63
CA THR A 15 -7.58 -3.65 -27.70
C THR A 15 -9.02 -3.59 -27.20
N GLY A 16 -9.21 -3.65 -25.87
CA GLY A 16 -10.53 -3.63 -25.27
C GLY A 16 -11.20 -2.26 -25.32
N VAL A 17 -12.52 -2.26 -25.51
CA VAL A 17 -13.35 -1.06 -25.45
C VAL A 17 -14.34 -1.18 -24.31
N ILE A 18 -14.30 -0.20 -23.38
CA ILE A 18 -15.26 -0.11 -22.27
C ILE A 18 -16.24 1.04 -22.54
N ASN A 19 -17.49 0.72 -22.70
CA ASN A 19 -18.56 1.70 -22.77
C ASN A 19 -19.33 1.76 -21.45
N ARG A 20 -19.62 2.96 -20.96
CA ARG A 20 -20.38 3.19 -19.75
C ARG A 20 -21.61 4.02 -20.10
N LEU A 21 -22.78 3.49 -19.78
CA LEU A 21 -24.03 4.19 -19.95
C LEU A 21 -24.66 4.44 -18.58
N PHE A 22 -25.21 5.62 -18.41
CA PHE A 22 -25.98 5.93 -17.22
C PHE A 22 -27.27 5.11 -17.24
N HIS A 23 -27.52 4.33 -16.19
CA HIS A 23 -28.71 3.51 -16.06
C HIS A 23 -29.76 4.20 -15.20
N GLY A 24 -29.39 4.85 -14.11
CA GLY A 24 -30.31 5.50 -13.19
C GLY A 24 -29.71 5.69 -11.80
N TYR A 25 -30.47 6.35 -10.94
CA TYR A 25 -30.15 6.50 -9.51
C TYR A 25 -30.74 5.31 -8.74
N ASP A 26 -30.01 4.83 -7.74
CA ASP A 26 -30.42 3.75 -6.84
C ASP A 26 -30.14 4.19 -5.39
N VAL A 27 -30.69 3.44 -4.44
CA VAL A 27 -30.47 3.69 -3.01
C VAL A 27 -28.98 3.48 -2.69
N TYR A 28 -28.42 4.37 -1.87
CA TYR A 28 -27.04 4.24 -1.44
C TYR A 28 -26.82 2.95 -0.66
N LYS A 29 -25.92 2.09 -1.16
CA LYS A 29 -25.62 0.76 -0.61
C LYS A 29 -24.39 0.73 0.31
N GLY A 30 -23.92 1.89 0.73
CA GLY A 30 -22.73 2.03 1.58
C GLY A 30 -21.45 2.27 0.78
N SER A 31 -20.35 2.42 1.50
CA SER A 31 -19.03 2.62 0.88
C SER A 31 -18.54 1.35 0.19
N ILE A 32 -18.09 1.51 -1.05
CA ILE A 32 -17.45 0.42 -1.79
C ILE A 32 -16.03 0.24 -1.25
N ARG A 33 -15.73 -0.93 -0.73
CA ARG A 33 -14.34 -1.26 -0.36
C ARG A 33 -13.52 -1.36 -1.65
N GLN A 34 -12.55 -0.46 -1.79
CA GLN A 34 -11.68 -0.43 -2.97
C GLN A 34 -10.68 -1.58 -2.95
N ARG A 35 -10.25 -2.00 -1.76
CA ARG A 35 -9.24 -3.03 -1.57
C ARG A 35 -9.72 -4.07 -0.55
N ARG A 36 -9.46 -5.35 -0.83
CA ARG A 36 -9.79 -6.49 0.07
C ARG A 36 -8.67 -6.80 1.04
N HIS A 37 -7.43 -6.45 0.71
CA HIS A 37 -6.21 -6.78 1.43
C HIS A 37 -5.69 -5.58 2.21
N GLY A 38 -4.97 -5.85 3.29
CA GLY A 38 -4.24 -4.85 4.05
C GLY A 38 -2.93 -4.47 3.36
N THR A 39 -2.13 -3.63 4.03
CA THR A 39 -0.80 -3.24 3.58
C THR A 39 0.28 -3.67 4.56
N LEU A 40 1.48 -3.92 4.04
CA LEU A 40 2.70 -4.06 4.82
C LEU A 40 3.32 -2.67 4.98
N ILE A 41 3.38 -2.18 6.22
CA ILE A 41 3.85 -0.83 6.54
C ILE A 41 5.20 -0.92 7.24
N SER A 42 6.18 -0.17 6.75
CA SER A 42 7.48 -0.10 7.42
C SER A 42 7.40 0.63 8.76
N MET A 43 7.98 0.01 9.79
CA MET A 43 8.19 0.62 11.11
C MET A 43 9.63 1.12 11.32
N ALA A 44 10.49 1.01 10.32
CA ALA A 44 11.90 1.37 10.39
C ALA A 44 12.33 2.21 9.19
N GLU A 45 13.40 2.98 9.38
CA GLU A 45 14.01 3.82 8.35
C GLU A 45 15.40 3.28 8.00
N GLY A 46 15.71 3.18 6.70
CA GLY A 46 16.99 2.71 6.20
C GLY A 46 16.89 2.04 4.83
N LYS A 47 17.82 1.14 4.54
CA LYS A 47 17.82 0.35 3.30
C LYS A 47 17.21 -1.03 3.53
N ALA A 48 16.33 -1.44 2.65
CA ALA A 48 15.74 -2.78 2.67
C ALA A 48 16.81 -3.86 2.56
N VAL A 49 16.69 -4.89 3.39
CA VAL A 49 17.63 -6.03 3.41
C VAL A 49 16.96 -7.25 2.78
N ALA A 50 17.65 -7.93 1.86
CA ALA A 50 17.13 -9.09 1.14
C ALA A 50 16.55 -10.17 2.08
N TYR A 51 17.26 -10.49 3.16
CA TYR A 51 16.80 -11.48 4.14
C TYR A 51 15.50 -11.07 4.83
N ALA A 52 15.33 -9.78 5.14
CA ALA A 52 14.08 -9.28 5.74
C ALA A 52 12.92 -9.37 4.76
N LEU A 53 13.14 -8.98 3.50
CA LEU A 53 12.13 -9.05 2.45
C LEU A 53 11.70 -10.49 2.18
N TRP A 54 12.64 -11.43 2.12
CA TRP A 54 12.35 -12.85 1.97
C TRP A 54 11.43 -13.39 3.07
N ASN A 55 11.65 -13.00 4.32
CA ASN A 55 10.77 -13.37 5.43
C ASN A 55 9.37 -12.70 5.33
N LEU A 56 9.25 -11.62 4.58
CA LEU A 56 7.98 -10.90 4.41
C LEU A 56 7.17 -11.39 3.20
N GLU A 57 7.79 -12.05 2.22
CA GLU A 57 7.10 -12.62 1.04
C GLU A 57 5.96 -13.56 1.41
N GLY A 58 6.11 -14.34 2.48
CA GLY A 58 5.06 -15.22 2.98
C GLY A 58 3.81 -14.47 3.50
N ARG A 59 3.87 -13.15 3.62
CA ARG A 59 2.74 -12.31 4.04
C ARG A 59 2.01 -11.63 2.90
N GLY A 60 2.64 -11.61 1.71
CA GLY A 60 2.07 -11.08 0.49
C GLY A 60 3.11 -10.45 -0.43
N PRO A 61 2.71 -10.01 -1.62
CA PRO A 61 3.63 -9.47 -2.61
C PRO A 61 4.22 -8.14 -2.16
N LEU A 62 5.49 -7.92 -2.53
CA LEU A 62 6.25 -6.73 -2.18
C LEU A 62 6.27 -5.72 -3.33
N PHE A 63 6.48 -4.44 -2.99
CA PHE A 63 6.59 -3.30 -3.92
C PHE A 63 8.00 -2.72 -3.96
N VAL A 64 8.90 -3.21 -3.13
CA VAL A 64 10.27 -2.70 -2.93
C VAL A 64 11.30 -3.78 -3.17
N GLU A 65 12.50 -3.36 -3.60
CA GLU A 65 13.65 -4.21 -3.85
C GLU A 65 14.68 -4.13 -2.71
N PRO A 66 15.56 -5.13 -2.59
CA PRO A 66 16.70 -5.03 -1.70
C PRO A 66 17.57 -3.81 -2.04
N GLY A 67 17.93 -3.02 -1.02
CA GLY A 67 18.70 -1.80 -1.19
C GLY A 67 17.89 -0.52 -1.33
N ASP A 68 16.58 -0.61 -1.55
CA ASP A 68 15.69 0.54 -1.59
C ASP A 68 15.69 1.31 -0.26
N LYS A 69 15.62 2.63 -0.38
CA LYS A 69 15.46 3.51 0.79
C LYS A 69 14.00 3.44 1.27
N ILE A 70 13.83 3.02 2.50
CA ILE A 70 12.54 2.88 3.17
C ILE A 70 12.51 3.83 4.36
N TYR A 71 11.33 4.33 4.67
CA TYR A 71 11.07 5.18 5.83
C TYR A 71 9.82 4.72 6.61
N ILE A 72 9.67 5.20 7.83
CA ILE A 72 8.55 4.84 8.70
C ILE A 72 7.23 5.29 8.07
N GLY A 73 6.25 4.38 8.03
CA GLY A 73 4.94 4.65 7.43
C GLY A 73 4.88 4.45 5.90
N MET A 74 5.99 4.10 5.25
CA MET A 74 6.01 3.70 3.85
C MET A 74 5.33 2.34 3.68
N ILE A 75 4.53 2.19 2.63
CA ILE A 75 3.91 0.92 2.25
C ILE A 75 4.89 0.18 1.35
N ILE A 76 5.31 -1.00 1.79
CA ILE A 76 6.32 -1.82 1.12
C ILE A 76 5.77 -3.06 0.45
N GLY A 77 4.48 -3.33 0.62
CA GLY A 77 3.83 -4.48 0.02
C GLY A 77 2.35 -4.58 0.40
N GLU A 78 1.69 -5.56 -0.18
CA GLU A 78 0.32 -5.94 0.15
C GLU A 78 0.32 -7.04 1.21
N HIS A 79 -0.61 -6.95 2.17
CA HIS A 79 -0.78 -7.99 3.16
C HIS A 79 -1.93 -8.92 2.74
N ALA A 80 -1.68 -10.21 2.65
CA ALA A 80 -2.68 -11.22 2.24
C ALA A 80 -3.95 -11.23 3.11
N LYS A 81 -3.87 -10.71 4.34
CA LYS A 81 -5.04 -10.54 5.23
C LYS A 81 -5.60 -9.12 5.09
N GLY A 82 -6.89 -8.96 5.42
CA GLY A 82 -7.60 -7.68 5.29
C GLY A 82 -7.17 -6.56 6.26
N GLN A 83 -6.15 -6.78 7.09
CA GLN A 83 -5.65 -5.82 8.08
C GLN A 83 -4.23 -5.38 7.73
N ASP A 84 -3.92 -4.13 7.99
CA ASP A 84 -2.58 -3.59 7.86
C ASP A 84 -1.64 -4.23 8.88
N LEU A 85 -0.40 -4.45 8.48
CA LEU A 85 0.64 -5.04 9.31
C LEU A 85 1.89 -4.18 9.31
N GLU A 86 2.32 -3.77 10.50
CA GLU A 86 3.59 -3.08 10.71
C GLU A 86 4.73 -4.10 10.71
N VAL A 87 5.74 -3.88 9.85
CA VAL A 87 6.85 -4.81 9.63
C VAL A 87 8.19 -4.09 9.62
N ASN A 88 9.26 -4.82 9.90
CA ASN A 88 10.63 -4.31 9.84
C ASN A 88 11.39 -4.89 8.64
N PRO A 89 11.55 -4.14 7.54
CA PRO A 89 12.25 -4.58 6.33
C PRO A 89 13.78 -4.46 6.42
N LEU A 90 14.32 -4.04 7.57
CA LEU A 90 15.76 -3.86 7.78
C LEU A 90 16.38 -4.95 8.66
N LYS A 91 15.59 -5.92 9.14
CA LYS A 91 16.09 -6.95 10.05
C LYS A 91 17.06 -7.88 9.32
N ALA A 92 18.35 -7.68 9.52
CA ALA A 92 19.38 -8.56 8.99
C ALA A 92 19.35 -9.95 9.66
N LYS A 93 19.88 -10.95 8.95
CA LYS A 93 20.09 -12.28 9.50
C LYS A 93 21.11 -12.17 10.66
N GLN A 94 20.73 -12.66 11.83
CA GLN A 94 21.70 -12.81 12.92
C GLN A 94 22.58 -14.01 12.63
N LEU A 95 23.89 -13.80 12.62
CA LEU A 95 24.88 -14.87 12.51
C LEU A 95 24.82 -15.76 13.76
N THR A 96 24.14 -16.90 13.65
CA THR A 96 23.98 -17.83 14.78
C THR A 96 25.00 -18.97 14.77
N ASN A 97 25.82 -19.13 13.71
CA ASN A 97 26.72 -20.27 13.61
C ASN A 97 27.99 -19.94 12.81
N ILE A 98 29.12 -19.82 13.52
CA ILE A 98 30.46 -19.52 12.96
C ILE A 98 30.91 -20.65 12.00
N ARG A 99 30.46 -21.87 12.16
CA ARG A 99 30.84 -23.04 11.34
C ARG A 99 30.14 -23.13 9.99
N ALA A 100 29.06 -22.37 9.77
CA ALA A 100 28.25 -22.37 8.54
C ALA A 100 28.37 -21.10 7.72
N SER A 101 29.30 -20.20 8.03
CA SER A 101 29.45 -18.88 7.36
C SER A 101 29.82 -18.98 5.86
N GLY A 102 30.22 -20.15 5.38
CA GLY A 102 30.53 -20.40 3.95
C GLY A 102 29.38 -20.94 3.11
N LYS A 103 28.20 -21.16 3.69
CA LYS A 103 27.02 -21.72 3.02
C LYS A 103 25.79 -20.82 3.19
N ASP A 104 25.94 -19.51 3.02
CA ASP A 104 24.76 -18.65 2.85
C ASP A 104 24.28 -18.83 1.42
N ASP A 105 23.22 -19.64 1.27
CA ASP A 105 22.49 -19.76 0.01
C ASP A 105 21.99 -18.36 -0.37
N ALA A 106 22.18 -18.00 -1.64
CA ALA A 106 21.65 -16.74 -2.17
C ALA A 106 20.12 -16.74 -1.94
N VAL A 107 19.64 -15.68 -1.33
CA VAL A 107 18.19 -15.51 -1.11
C VAL A 107 17.57 -15.20 -2.47
N ASP A 108 16.79 -16.14 -2.99
CA ASP A 108 16.00 -15.92 -4.20
C ASP A 108 14.68 -15.22 -3.80
N LEU A 109 14.47 -14.02 -4.31
CA LEU A 109 13.31 -13.19 -4.02
C LEU A 109 12.40 -13.14 -5.24
N THR A 110 11.10 -13.26 -5.00
CA THR A 110 10.09 -12.99 -6.04
C THR A 110 10.21 -11.54 -6.49
N PRO A 111 10.24 -11.27 -7.81
CA PRO A 111 10.28 -9.90 -8.30
C PRO A 111 9.13 -9.06 -7.72
N PRO A 112 9.42 -7.85 -7.22
CA PRO A 112 8.40 -6.99 -6.65
C PRO A 112 7.42 -6.50 -7.72
N ILE A 113 6.20 -6.19 -7.29
CA ILE A 113 5.20 -5.58 -8.17
C ILE A 113 5.61 -4.14 -8.44
N SER A 114 5.92 -3.82 -9.70
CA SER A 114 6.20 -2.45 -10.11
C SER A 114 4.92 -1.61 -10.07
N MET A 115 4.95 -0.58 -9.21
CA MET A 115 3.86 0.38 -9.05
C MET A 115 4.08 1.58 -9.96
N ASN A 116 3.28 1.68 -11.03
CA ASN A 116 3.16 2.91 -11.80
C ASN A 116 2.10 3.84 -11.18
N LEU A 117 1.95 5.05 -11.70
CA LEU A 117 1.03 6.04 -11.15
C LEU A 117 -0.43 5.55 -11.15
N ASP A 118 -0.88 4.95 -12.26
CA ASP A 118 -2.26 4.48 -12.40
C ASP A 118 -2.58 3.35 -11.41
N LYS A 119 -1.68 2.36 -11.31
CA LYS A 119 -1.81 1.28 -10.33
C LYS A 119 -1.79 1.82 -8.91
N SER A 120 -0.91 2.77 -8.61
CA SER A 120 -0.80 3.39 -7.29
C SER A 120 -2.09 4.11 -6.90
N LEU A 121 -2.66 4.92 -7.81
CA LEU A 121 -3.91 5.64 -7.58
C LEU A 121 -5.11 4.71 -7.43
N ALA A 122 -5.13 3.59 -8.17
CA ALA A 122 -6.17 2.57 -8.03
C ALA A 122 -6.05 1.75 -6.74
N TYR A 123 -4.83 1.63 -6.20
CA TYR A 123 -4.51 0.81 -5.05
C TYR A 123 -4.77 1.50 -3.71
N ILE A 124 -4.46 2.80 -3.59
CA ILE A 124 -4.49 3.52 -2.31
C ILE A 124 -5.89 3.59 -1.69
N GLY A 125 -5.92 3.43 -0.35
CA GLY A 125 -7.10 3.70 0.47
C GLY A 125 -7.19 5.16 0.93
N ASN A 126 -8.27 5.50 1.65
CA ASN A 126 -8.54 6.88 2.11
C ASN A 126 -7.49 7.43 3.10
N ASP A 127 -6.77 6.55 3.78
CA ASP A 127 -5.72 6.90 4.76
C ASP A 127 -4.30 6.79 4.17
N GLU A 128 -4.20 6.65 2.86
CA GLU A 128 -2.96 6.45 2.12
C GLU A 128 -2.71 7.56 1.11
N LEU A 129 -1.46 7.76 0.75
CA LEU A 129 -1.01 8.78 -0.19
C LEU A 129 -0.01 8.19 -1.17
N VAL A 130 -0.03 8.69 -2.40
CA VAL A 130 1.01 8.43 -3.40
C VAL A 130 2.02 9.56 -3.33
N GLU A 131 3.29 9.22 -3.15
CA GLU A 131 4.41 10.13 -3.22
C GLU A 131 5.10 9.95 -4.57
N VAL A 132 5.09 11.02 -5.38
CA VAL A 132 5.74 11.03 -6.69
C VAL A 132 7.03 11.82 -6.59
N THR A 133 8.15 11.15 -6.86
CA THR A 133 9.47 11.76 -6.94
C THR A 133 9.99 11.68 -8.38
N PRO A 134 11.03 12.46 -8.77
CA PRO A 134 11.59 12.36 -10.12
C PRO A 134 12.07 10.96 -10.51
N THR A 135 12.42 10.12 -9.53
CA THR A 135 13.03 8.81 -9.76
C THR A 135 12.15 7.63 -9.35
N SER A 136 11.12 7.85 -8.53
CA SER A 136 10.31 6.74 -7.98
C SER A 136 8.91 7.18 -7.59
N ILE A 137 7.98 6.24 -7.64
CA ILE A 137 6.63 6.35 -7.10
C ILE A 137 6.58 5.49 -5.85
N ARG A 138 6.13 6.05 -4.75
CA ARG A 138 6.04 5.40 -3.46
C ARG A 138 4.65 5.52 -2.87
N LEU A 139 4.26 4.51 -2.12
CA LEU A 139 3.01 4.53 -1.36
C LEU A 139 3.34 4.73 0.12
N ARG A 140 2.54 5.53 0.80
CA ARG A 140 2.72 5.75 2.23
C ARG A 140 1.40 5.97 2.95
N LYS A 141 1.39 5.75 4.25
CA LYS A 141 0.28 6.17 5.09
C LYS A 141 0.25 7.69 5.24
N ARG A 142 -0.95 8.26 5.34
CA ARG A 142 -1.15 9.69 5.57
C ARG A 142 -0.48 10.15 6.86
N PHE A 143 -0.59 9.35 7.93
CA PHE A 143 0.09 9.56 9.20
C PHE A 143 1.23 8.55 9.34
N LEU A 144 2.46 9.05 9.40
CA LEU A 144 3.65 8.20 9.43
C LEU A 144 3.85 7.53 10.79
N ASP A 145 3.51 8.24 11.88
CA ASP A 145 3.64 7.69 13.24
C ASP A 145 2.58 6.61 13.53
N PRO A 146 3.00 5.40 13.96
CA PRO A 146 2.09 4.32 14.34
C PRO A 146 1.11 4.69 15.46
N HIS A 147 1.56 5.47 16.44
CA HIS A 147 0.73 5.87 17.58
C HIS A 147 -0.37 6.84 17.13
N GLU A 148 -0.04 7.77 16.24
CA GLU A 148 -1.02 8.69 15.68
C GLU A 148 -2.07 7.94 14.84
N ARG A 149 -1.66 6.97 14.01
CA ARG A 149 -2.60 6.11 13.25
C ARG A 149 -3.60 5.42 14.18
N LYS A 150 -3.11 4.76 15.23
CA LYS A 150 -3.95 4.05 16.22
C LYS A 150 -4.90 4.99 16.95
N ARG A 151 -4.43 6.17 17.33
CA ARG A 151 -5.26 7.19 18.01
C ARG A 151 -6.40 7.68 17.13
N ARG A 152 -6.11 7.95 15.85
CA ARG A 152 -7.13 8.41 14.90
C ARG A 152 -8.13 7.32 14.55
N ALA A 153 -7.69 6.08 14.35
CA ALA A 153 -8.59 4.96 14.12
C ALA A 153 -9.63 4.83 15.25
N LYS A 154 -9.19 4.87 16.51
CA LYS A 154 -10.11 4.84 17.66
C LYS A 154 -11.11 6.00 17.68
N ASN A 155 -10.66 7.21 17.32
CA ASN A 155 -11.54 8.38 17.28
C ASN A 155 -12.59 8.27 16.16
N THR A 156 -12.24 7.70 15.02
CA THR A 156 -13.17 7.46 13.91
C THR A 156 -14.23 6.43 14.29
N ASP A 157 -13.83 5.36 14.96
CA ASP A 157 -14.78 4.33 15.45
C ASP A 157 -15.76 4.92 16.46
N ILE A 158 -15.28 5.78 17.38
CA ILE A 158 -16.13 6.45 18.37
C ILE A 158 -17.10 7.43 17.70
N ALA A 159 -16.65 8.16 16.66
CA ALA A 159 -17.50 9.08 15.91
C ALA A 159 -18.60 8.32 15.13
N ASN A 160 -18.27 7.19 14.54
CA ASN A 160 -19.23 6.34 13.85
C ASN A 160 -20.26 5.70 14.79
N ILE A 161 -19.89 5.42 16.04
CA ILE A 161 -20.79 4.86 17.06
C ILE A 161 -21.72 5.93 17.63
N LYS A 162 -21.25 7.19 17.75
CA LYS A 162 -21.98 8.29 18.39
C LYS A 162 -22.83 9.14 17.44
N GLY A 163 -22.66 9.05 16.14
CA GLY A 163 -23.25 9.98 15.19
C GLY A 163 -23.96 9.29 14.03
N GLY A 164 -25.24 9.06 14.20
CA GLY A 164 -26.17 8.97 13.08
C GLY A 164 -26.34 10.33 12.39
N SER A 165 -25.30 10.91 11.85
CA SER A 165 -25.39 12.10 11.01
C SER A 165 -24.95 11.71 9.60
N PRO A 166 -25.72 12.07 8.55
CA PRO A 166 -25.31 11.79 7.19
C PRO A 166 -24.01 12.55 6.93
N VAL A 167 -22.91 11.81 6.78
CA VAL A 167 -21.67 12.38 6.29
C VAL A 167 -21.96 12.84 4.86
N VAL A 168 -22.03 14.14 4.66
CA VAL A 168 -22.00 14.73 3.33
C VAL A 168 -20.63 14.34 2.76
N PHE A 169 -20.63 13.37 1.85
CA PHE A 169 -19.43 13.00 1.12
C PHE A 169 -19.10 14.17 0.20
N ASP A 170 -18.07 14.91 0.53
CA ASP A 170 -17.38 15.76 -0.40
C ASP A 170 -16.79 14.85 -1.49
N LEU A 171 -17.43 14.79 -2.63
CA LEU A 171 -17.06 13.99 -3.82
C LEU A 171 -15.76 14.48 -4.47
N PHE A 172 -15.08 15.43 -3.86
CA PHE A 172 -13.80 16.00 -4.27
C PHE A 172 -12.72 15.83 -3.19
N THR A 173 -12.51 14.62 -2.69
CA THR A 173 -11.20 14.35 -2.06
C THR A 173 -10.20 14.17 -3.20
N THR A 174 -9.71 15.29 -3.69
CA THR A 174 -8.51 15.40 -4.50
C THR A 174 -7.44 14.51 -3.89
N SER A 175 -7.03 13.49 -4.62
CA SER A 175 -5.80 12.76 -4.35
C SER A 175 -4.68 13.79 -4.29
N SER A 176 -4.26 14.15 -3.09
CA SER A 176 -3.21 15.15 -2.91
C SER A 176 -1.90 14.55 -3.38
N ILE A 177 -1.51 14.91 -4.60
CA ILE A 177 -0.15 14.69 -5.10
C ILE A 177 0.72 15.66 -4.35
N PHE A 178 1.51 15.19 -3.41
CA PHE A 178 2.47 16.01 -2.69
C PHE A 178 3.76 16.08 -3.51
N LEU A 179 4.04 17.23 -4.09
CA LEU A 179 5.34 17.56 -4.67
C LEU A 179 6.18 18.14 -3.52
N PRO A 180 7.32 17.55 -3.14
CA PRO A 180 8.24 18.20 -2.24
C PRO A 180 8.83 19.42 -2.95
N SER A 181 8.76 20.60 -2.30
CA SER A 181 9.49 21.79 -2.74
C SER A 181 10.99 21.50 -2.80
N LEU A 182 11.60 21.89 -3.91
CA LEU A 182 13.04 21.94 -4.15
C LEU A 182 13.75 22.81 -3.11
#